data_8491d2db4027d8531aeb45bbe1f8ed48
#
_entry.id   8491d2db4027d8531aeb45bbe1f8ed48
#
_cell.length_a   1.000
_cell.length_b   1.000
_cell.length_c   1.000
_cell.angle_alpha   90.00
_cell.angle_beta   90.00
_cell.angle_gamma   90.00
#
_symmetry.space_group_name_H-M   'P 1'
#
loop_
_entity.id
_entity.type
_entity.pdbx_description
1 polymer ?
#
loop_
_entity_poly.entity_id
_entity_poly.type
_entity_poly.pdbx_seq_one_letter_code
_entity_poly.pdbx_strand_id
1 'polypeptide(L)'
;MTILVTGATGTVGRNVVDQLIKRGADVRALVRDPSKANLPAGVAVAKGDLLDVDAVRAAFSGVSTLFLLNAVVPDEFTQALIALNLAREAGIERIVYLSVIHSDIYVNVPHFAGKFSVERMLEQMGFNATILRPAYFINNDHSVKDVVLGHGVYPMPIGDKGLAMVDVRDLGEIAAIELIRREEASEPLPLKRINVVGPDTLTGANIAAIWSDVLARTIHYGGNDTAAFEQNLRNYAPSWMALDMRLMTERFLVDGMVPEAGDVDRLTGMLGRPLHSYRDFAAEIAASA
;
A
#
# COMPACT_ATOMS: atom_id res chain seq x y z
N MET A 1 5.73 -10.12 23.08
CA MET A 1 6.49 -9.78 21.85
C MET A 1 5.74 -8.69 21.15
N THR A 2 6.40 -7.58 20.79
CA THR A 2 5.74 -6.36 20.32
C THR A 2 5.97 -6.17 18.82
N ILE A 3 4.88 -5.98 18.05
CA ILE A 3 4.91 -5.65 16.62
C ILE A 3 4.86 -4.13 16.48
N LEU A 4 5.89 -3.51 15.88
CA LEU A 4 5.85 -2.08 15.58
C LEU A 4 5.34 -1.82 14.17
N VAL A 5 4.44 -0.84 14.05
CA VAL A 5 3.85 -0.42 12.78
C VAL A 5 4.25 1.03 12.49
N THR A 6 4.97 1.27 11.40
CA THR A 6 5.16 2.62 10.84
C THR A 6 3.99 2.98 9.93
N GLY A 7 3.72 4.28 9.74
CA GLY A 7 2.58 4.72 8.94
C GLY A 7 1.20 4.32 9.49
N ALA A 8 1.11 3.99 10.78
CA ALA A 8 -0.06 3.43 11.47
C ALA A 8 -1.35 4.29 11.36
N THR A 9 -1.23 5.59 11.12
CA THR A 9 -2.37 6.51 10.98
C THR A 9 -2.83 6.70 9.54
N GLY A 10 -2.09 6.16 8.56
CA GLY A 10 -2.45 6.19 7.15
C GLY A 10 -3.44 5.09 6.78
N THR A 11 -3.94 5.13 5.54
CA THR A 11 -4.98 4.23 5.04
C THR A 11 -4.61 2.75 5.19
N VAL A 12 -3.41 2.35 4.77
CA VAL A 12 -2.94 0.95 4.89
C VAL A 12 -2.60 0.62 6.34
N GLY A 13 -1.76 1.45 6.99
CA GLY A 13 -1.28 1.16 8.34
C GLY A 13 -2.40 1.03 9.37
N ARG A 14 -3.48 1.80 9.24
CA ARG A 14 -4.66 1.68 10.10
C ARG A 14 -5.31 0.30 9.93
N ASN A 15 -5.52 -0.17 8.71
CA ASN A 15 -6.07 -1.50 8.46
C ASN A 15 -5.16 -2.60 9.05
N VAL A 16 -3.83 -2.45 8.94
CA VAL A 16 -2.89 -3.39 9.58
C VAL A 16 -3.04 -3.40 11.09
N VAL A 17 -3.06 -2.22 11.73
CA VAL A 17 -3.25 -2.10 13.19
C VAL A 17 -4.57 -2.71 13.64
N ASP A 18 -5.68 -2.40 12.95
CA ASP A 18 -7.00 -2.94 13.27
C ASP A 18 -7.02 -4.48 13.19
N GLN A 19 -6.37 -5.05 12.18
CA GLN A 19 -6.29 -6.50 12.00
C GLN A 19 -5.37 -7.18 13.03
N LEU A 20 -4.28 -6.53 13.42
CA LEU A 20 -3.39 -7.03 14.48
C LEU A 20 -4.10 -7.06 15.83
N ILE A 21 -4.80 -5.97 16.21
CA ILE A 21 -5.57 -5.89 17.46
C ILE A 21 -6.69 -6.94 17.49
N LYS A 22 -7.44 -7.12 16.39
CA LYS A 22 -8.47 -8.17 16.30
C LYS A 22 -7.91 -9.58 16.53
N ARG A 23 -6.63 -9.79 16.25
CA ARG A 23 -5.93 -11.06 16.42
C ARG A 23 -5.17 -11.16 17.76
N GLY A 24 -5.33 -10.15 18.64
CA GLY A 24 -4.75 -10.14 19.99
C GLY A 24 -3.24 -9.87 20.03
N ALA A 25 -2.66 -9.29 18.97
CA ALA A 25 -1.26 -8.95 18.94
C ALA A 25 -0.95 -7.72 19.82
N ASP A 26 0.24 -7.69 20.43
CA ASP A 26 0.78 -6.52 21.11
C ASP A 26 1.36 -5.55 20.06
N VAL A 27 0.76 -4.36 19.92
CA VAL A 27 1.05 -3.42 18.83
C VAL A 27 1.58 -2.10 19.37
N ARG A 28 2.70 -1.65 18.78
CA ARG A 28 3.24 -0.30 18.95
C ARG A 28 3.16 0.45 17.62
N ALA A 29 2.56 1.65 17.64
CA ALA A 29 2.48 2.53 16.48
C ALA A 29 3.50 3.66 16.58
N LEU A 30 4.37 3.82 15.55
CA LEU A 30 5.20 5.01 15.41
C LEU A 30 4.39 6.12 14.74
N VAL A 31 4.22 7.25 15.42
CA VAL A 31 3.40 8.37 14.93
C VAL A 31 4.13 9.70 15.14
N ARG A 32 4.00 10.63 14.20
CA ARG A 32 4.59 11.97 14.31
C ARG A 32 3.89 12.84 15.36
N ASP A 33 2.59 12.75 15.41
CA ASP A 33 1.75 13.54 16.34
C ASP A 33 0.75 12.62 17.06
N PRO A 34 1.04 12.19 18.31
CA PRO A 34 0.15 11.34 19.09
C PRO A 34 -1.23 11.96 19.34
N SER A 35 -1.34 13.28 19.40
CA SER A 35 -2.62 13.96 19.66
C SER A 35 -3.64 13.81 18.53
N LYS A 36 -3.14 13.52 17.30
CA LYS A 36 -3.94 13.29 16.10
C LYS A 36 -4.07 11.81 15.72
N ALA A 37 -3.40 10.95 16.47
CA ALA A 37 -3.40 9.52 16.22
C ALA A 37 -4.69 8.89 16.75
N ASN A 38 -5.71 8.80 15.89
CA ASN A 38 -6.94 8.08 16.23
C ASN A 38 -6.71 6.56 16.00
N LEU A 39 -6.11 5.89 17.00
CA LEU A 39 -5.79 4.46 16.97
C LEU A 39 -6.73 3.66 17.89
N PRO A 40 -6.94 2.36 17.65
CA PRO A 40 -7.72 1.49 18.54
C PRO A 40 -7.17 1.47 19.97
N ALA A 41 -8.04 1.20 20.93
CA ALA A 41 -7.62 0.96 22.31
C ALA A 41 -6.65 -0.23 22.39
N GLY A 42 -5.64 -0.13 23.28
CA GLY A 42 -4.63 -1.16 23.45
C GLY A 42 -3.38 -1.00 22.58
N VAL A 43 -3.36 -0.07 21.63
CA VAL A 43 -2.18 0.24 20.84
C VAL A 43 -1.23 1.16 21.64
N ALA A 44 0.00 0.71 21.86
CA ALA A 44 1.05 1.56 22.42
C ALA A 44 1.51 2.59 21.38
N VAL A 45 1.68 3.85 21.79
CA VAL A 45 2.07 4.93 20.89
C VAL A 45 3.51 5.38 21.19
N ALA A 46 4.36 5.32 20.18
CA ALA A 46 5.69 5.93 20.18
C ALA A 46 5.67 7.19 19.31
N LYS A 47 6.11 8.33 19.85
CA LYS A 47 6.25 9.56 19.07
C LYS A 47 7.59 9.55 18.32
N GLY A 48 7.57 9.80 17.01
CA GLY A 48 8.78 9.95 16.22
C GLY A 48 8.49 10.14 14.73
N ASP A 49 9.46 10.69 14.05
CA ASP A 49 9.55 10.75 12.59
C ASP A 49 10.66 9.80 12.14
N LEU A 50 10.55 9.18 10.96
CA LEU A 50 11.55 8.23 10.46
C LEU A 50 12.92 8.88 10.17
N LEU A 51 12.98 10.21 10.09
CA LEU A 51 14.25 10.96 10.01
C LEU A 51 14.84 11.31 11.39
N ASP A 52 14.08 11.15 12.48
CA ASP A 52 14.57 11.35 13.84
C ASP A 52 15.17 10.05 14.38
N VAL A 53 16.47 9.90 14.19
CA VAL A 53 17.24 8.69 14.54
C VAL A 53 17.04 8.29 16.01
N ASP A 54 17.05 9.25 16.92
CA ASP A 54 16.96 8.97 18.36
C ASP A 54 15.53 8.55 18.75
N ALA A 55 14.52 9.19 18.17
CA ALA A 55 13.12 8.79 18.38
C ALA A 55 12.83 7.39 17.82
N VAL A 56 13.35 7.07 16.62
CA VAL A 56 13.20 5.74 16.01
C VAL A 56 13.91 4.67 16.83
N ARG A 57 15.15 4.93 17.28
CA ARG A 57 15.91 4.02 18.15
C ARG A 57 15.15 3.72 19.44
N ALA A 58 14.59 4.76 20.08
CA ALA A 58 13.77 4.59 21.27
C ALA A 58 12.48 3.78 20.99
N ALA A 59 11.82 4.04 19.87
CA ALA A 59 10.60 3.33 19.46
C ALA A 59 10.86 1.84 19.18
N PHE A 60 12.04 1.48 18.66
CA PHE A 60 12.43 0.09 18.34
C PHE A 60 12.87 -0.73 19.56
N SER A 61 13.09 -0.10 20.70
CA SER A 61 13.48 -0.82 21.92
C SER A 61 12.39 -1.82 22.33
N GLY A 62 12.78 -3.10 22.48
CA GLY A 62 11.89 -4.21 22.86
C GLY A 62 10.90 -4.65 21.77
N VAL A 63 11.07 -4.20 20.52
CA VAL A 63 10.31 -4.65 19.36
C VAL A 63 10.91 -5.94 18.80
N SER A 64 10.07 -6.91 18.46
CA SER A 64 10.44 -8.20 17.87
C SER A 64 10.18 -8.27 16.37
N THR A 65 9.12 -7.59 15.89
CA THR A 65 8.71 -7.60 14.47
C THR A 65 8.35 -6.18 14.02
N LEU A 66 8.78 -5.81 12.81
CA LEU A 66 8.56 -4.49 12.22
C LEU A 66 7.67 -4.59 10.97
N PHE A 67 6.58 -3.82 10.95
CA PHE A 67 5.91 -3.44 9.70
C PHE A 67 6.48 -2.10 9.22
N LEU A 68 7.27 -2.15 8.13
CA LEU A 68 7.88 -0.96 7.55
C LEU A 68 7.04 -0.47 6.36
N LEU A 69 6.36 0.63 6.57
CA LEU A 69 5.61 1.38 5.57
C LEU A 69 6.12 2.82 5.55
N ASN A 70 6.55 3.29 4.39
CA ASN A 70 6.95 4.66 4.14
C ASN A 70 5.89 5.35 3.27
N ALA A 71 5.62 6.62 3.56
CA ALA A 71 4.83 7.47 2.67
C ALA A 71 5.62 7.78 1.39
N VAL A 72 4.92 8.07 0.30
CA VAL A 72 5.55 8.58 -0.94
C VAL A 72 5.96 10.03 -0.72
N VAL A 73 7.24 10.22 -0.40
CA VAL A 73 7.88 11.51 -0.12
C VAL A 73 9.29 11.53 -0.75
N PRO A 74 9.90 12.71 -0.98
CA PRO A 74 11.19 12.79 -1.66
C PRO A 74 12.33 12.02 -1.01
N ASP A 75 12.25 11.81 0.29
CA ASP A 75 13.25 11.14 1.14
C ASP A 75 12.83 9.74 1.61
N GLU A 76 11.81 9.14 0.96
CA GLU A 76 11.27 7.83 1.29
C GLU A 76 12.35 6.76 1.44
N PHE A 77 13.30 6.71 0.49
CA PHE A 77 14.41 5.76 0.52
C PHE A 77 15.33 5.97 1.72
N THR A 78 15.66 7.23 2.04
CA THR A 78 16.49 7.57 3.22
C THR A 78 15.80 7.14 4.50
N GLN A 79 14.52 7.42 4.66
CA GLN A 79 13.71 6.99 5.80
C GLN A 79 13.73 5.47 5.98
N ALA A 80 13.55 4.72 4.88
CA ALA A 80 13.58 3.27 4.92
C ALA A 80 14.96 2.73 5.35
N LEU A 81 16.07 3.28 4.83
CA LEU A 81 17.42 2.86 5.20
C LEU A 81 17.76 3.18 6.67
N ILE A 82 17.34 4.33 7.18
CA ILE A 82 17.48 4.65 8.61
C ILE A 82 16.76 3.59 9.44
N ALA A 83 15.48 3.30 9.11
CA ALA A 83 14.69 2.30 9.83
C ALA A 83 15.34 0.91 9.77
N LEU A 84 15.85 0.45 8.61
CA LEU A 84 16.50 -0.86 8.49
C LEU A 84 17.81 -0.95 9.29
N ASN A 85 18.65 0.09 9.28
CA ASN A 85 19.86 0.10 10.08
C ASN A 85 19.55 0.07 11.59
N LEU A 86 18.57 0.87 12.04
CA LEU A 86 18.15 0.89 13.44
C LEU A 86 17.45 -0.40 13.86
N ALA A 87 16.69 -1.04 12.95
CA ALA A 87 16.12 -2.36 13.18
C ALA A 87 17.23 -3.41 13.44
N ARG A 88 18.32 -3.37 12.65
CA ARG A 88 19.49 -4.23 12.88
C ARG A 88 20.18 -3.94 14.22
N GLU A 89 20.40 -2.66 14.56
CA GLU A 89 20.94 -2.27 15.87
C GLU A 89 20.09 -2.79 17.03
N ALA A 90 18.76 -2.78 16.89
CA ALA A 90 17.83 -3.26 17.90
C ALA A 90 17.64 -4.78 17.91
N GLY A 91 18.26 -5.53 16.99
CA GLY A 91 18.09 -6.97 16.85
C GLY A 91 16.74 -7.39 16.27
N ILE A 92 16.05 -6.52 15.55
CA ILE A 92 14.78 -6.84 14.87
C ILE A 92 15.10 -7.59 13.57
N GLU A 93 14.83 -8.89 13.55
CA GLU A 93 15.11 -9.77 12.41
C GLU A 93 13.87 -10.07 11.56
N ARG A 94 12.68 -9.78 12.08
CA ARG A 94 11.40 -10.08 11.45
C ARG A 94 10.80 -8.81 10.88
N ILE A 95 10.74 -8.73 9.55
CA ILE A 95 10.25 -7.53 8.85
C ILE A 95 9.14 -7.91 7.86
N VAL A 96 8.09 -7.11 7.83
CA VAL A 96 7.14 -7.05 6.71
C VAL A 96 7.25 -5.66 6.09
N TYR A 97 7.71 -5.58 4.85
CA TYR A 97 7.92 -4.33 4.13
C TYR A 97 6.83 -4.12 3.07
N LEU A 98 6.27 -2.91 3.02
CA LEU A 98 5.31 -2.52 1.99
C LEU A 98 6.05 -1.90 0.80
N SER A 99 6.25 -2.71 -0.22
CA SER A 99 6.77 -2.33 -1.53
C SER A 99 5.63 -2.02 -2.52
N VAL A 100 5.80 -2.35 -3.78
CA VAL A 100 4.80 -2.22 -4.86
C VAL A 100 5.06 -3.31 -5.92
N ILE A 101 4.01 -3.78 -6.59
CA ILE A 101 4.12 -4.70 -7.73
C ILE A 101 4.92 -4.05 -8.86
N HIS A 102 5.67 -4.83 -9.61
CA HIS A 102 6.48 -4.36 -10.75
C HIS A 102 7.52 -3.27 -10.39
N SER A 103 7.96 -3.19 -9.13
CA SER A 103 9.00 -2.24 -8.70
C SER A 103 10.30 -2.36 -9.51
N ASP A 104 10.60 -3.56 -9.99
CA ASP A 104 11.75 -3.90 -10.84
C ASP A 104 11.53 -3.60 -12.33
N ILE A 105 10.30 -3.38 -12.77
CA ILE A 105 9.94 -3.05 -14.16
C ILE A 105 9.74 -1.53 -14.34
N TYR A 106 9.10 -0.86 -13.37
CA TYR A 106 8.78 0.57 -13.42
C TYR A 106 9.97 1.44 -12.99
N VAL A 107 11.18 1.15 -13.51
CA VAL A 107 12.45 1.74 -13.07
C VAL A 107 12.56 3.25 -13.31
N ASN A 108 11.72 3.82 -14.17
CA ASN A 108 11.65 5.26 -14.44
C ASN A 108 10.66 6.00 -13.53
N VAL A 109 9.92 5.29 -12.69
CA VAL A 109 8.99 5.89 -11.72
C VAL A 109 9.69 6.06 -10.38
N PRO A 110 9.94 7.29 -9.89
CA PRO A 110 10.82 7.54 -8.74
C PRO A 110 10.45 6.74 -7.49
N HIS A 111 9.18 6.74 -7.07
CA HIS A 111 8.80 5.99 -5.86
C HIS A 111 8.86 4.48 -6.05
N PHE A 112 8.65 3.91 -7.27
CA PHE A 112 8.84 2.48 -7.53
C PHE A 112 10.33 2.10 -7.46
N ALA A 113 11.19 2.91 -8.08
CA ALA A 113 12.65 2.71 -8.03
C ALA A 113 13.17 2.80 -6.60
N GLY A 114 12.64 3.72 -5.79
CA GLY A 114 12.94 3.83 -4.36
C GLY A 114 12.56 2.56 -3.60
N LYS A 115 11.34 2.05 -3.81
CA LYS A 115 10.87 0.80 -3.18
C LYS A 115 11.68 -0.41 -3.63
N PHE A 116 11.99 -0.52 -4.92
CA PHE A 116 12.87 -1.59 -5.43
C PHE A 116 14.27 -1.53 -4.78
N SER A 117 14.82 -0.33 -4.60
CA SER A 117 16.11 -0.15 -3.92
C SER A 117 16.05 -0.65 -2.46
N VAL A 118 14.95 -0.40 -1.73
CA VAL A 118 14.75 -0.93 -0.37
C VAL A 118 14.67 -2.47 -0.38
N GLU A 119 13.98 -3.07 -1.37
CA GLU A 119 13.96 -4.53 -1.51
C GLU A 119 15.36 -5.11 -1.68
N ARG A 120 16.21 -4.47 -2.51
CA ARG A 120 17.62 -4.87 -2.67
C ARG A 120 18.41 -4.73 -1.37
N MET A 121 18.17 -3.68 -0.60
CA MET A 121 18.82 -3.52 0.71
C MET A 121 18.39 -4.59 1.71
N LEU A 122 17.13 -4.93 1.78
CA LEU A 122 16.64 -6.04 2.60
C LEU A 122 17.38 -7.35 2.31
N GLU A 123 17.60 -7.66 1.02
CA GLU A 123 18.34 -8.85 0.59
C GLU A 123 19.82 -8.76 0.96
N GLN A 124 20.49 -7.66 0.58
CA GLN A 124 21.93 -7.50 0.78
C GLN A 124 22.31 -7.39 2.26
N MET A 125 21.43 -6.81 3.06
CA MET A 125 21.57 -6.76 4.51
C MET A 125 21.20 -8.09 5.18
N GLY A 126 20.70 -9.09 4.46
CA GLY A 126 20.36 -10.41 4.97
C GLY A 126 19.16 -10.42 5.91
N PHE A 127 18.19 -9.52 5.74
CA PHE A 127 16.99 -9.53 6.54
C PHE A 127 16.03 -10.66 6.15
N ASN A 128 15.48 -11.30 7.17
CA ASN A 128 14.38 -12.25 7.03
C ASN A 128 13.07 -11.47 6.89
N ALA A 129 12.64 -11.17 5.67
CA ALA A 129 11.53 -10.28 5.40
C ALA A 129 10.42 -10.90 4.56
N THR A 130 9.17 -10.46 4.77
CA THR A 130 8.11 -10.54 3.75
C THR A 130 8.01 -9.19 3.05
N ILE A 131 8.19 -9.20 1.74
CA ILE A 131 8.00 -8.03 0.90
C ILE A 131 6.60 -8.14 0.28
N LEU A 132 5.69 -7.27 0.71
CA LEU A 132 4.36 -7.15 0.12
C LEU A 132 4.44 -6.21 -1.07
N ARG A 133 4.04 -6.68 -2.24
CA ARG A 133 4.02 -5.93 -3.50
C ARG A 133 2.58 -5.68 -3.94
N PRO A 134 1.88 -4.69 -3.36
CA PRO A 134 0.51 -4.40 -3.76
C PRO A 134 0.45 -3.80 -5.17
N ALA A 135 -0.65 -4.08 -5.87
CA ALA A 135 -1.08 -3.34 -7.03
C ALA A 135 -1.70 -1.99 -6.62
N TYR A 136 -2.21 -1.23 -7.60
CA TYR A 136 -2.89 0.05 -7.34
C TYR A 136 -4.05 -0.14 -6.36
N PHE A 137 -4.18 0.78 -5.40
CA PHE A 137 -5.24 0.69 -4.39
C PHE A 137 -6.58 1.18 -4.95
N ILE A 138 -7.61 0.36 -4.86
CA ILE A 138 -9.00 0.76 -5.18
C ILE A 138 -9.35 2.06 -4.43
N ASN A 139 -8.92 2.16 -3.18
CA ASN A 139 -9.24 3.29 -2.29
C ASN A 139 -8.66 4.64 -2.75
N ASN A 140 -7.67 4.67 -3.66
CA ASN A 140 -7.20 5.90 -4.28
C ASN A 140 -8.32 6.60 -5.07
N ASP A 141 -9.27 5.83 -5.59
CA ASP A 141 -10.38 6.34 -6.39
C ASP A 141 -11.44 7.09 -5.57
N HIS A 142 -11.31 7.12 -4.22
CA HIS A 142 -12.04 8.12 -3.42
C HIS A 142 -11.75 9.56 -3.88
N SER A 143 -10.55 9.82 -4.40
CA SER A 143 -10.16 11.16 -4.88
C SER A 143 -10.89 11.62 -6.14
N VAL A 144 -11.45 10.68 -6.91
CA VAL A 144 -12.14 10.95 -8.18
C VAL A 144 -13.65 10.69 -8.10
N LYS A 145 -14.15 10.25 -6.95
CA LYS A 145 -15.57 9.91 -6.76
C LYS A 145 -16.52 11.05 -7.18
N ASP A 146 -16.18 12.30 -6.82
CA ASP A 146 -17.03 13.44 -7.11
C ASP A 146 -17.11 13.75 -8.61
N VAL A 147 -16.05 13.44 -9.37
CA VAL A 147 -16.06 13.53 -10.84
C VAL A 147 -16.95 12.45 -11.43
N VAL A 148 -16.87 11.23 -10.93
CA VAL A 148 -17.72 10.11 -11.36
C VAL A 148 -19.18 10.40 -11.03
N LEU A 149 -19.49 10.79 -9.79
CA LEU A 149 -20.86 11.03 -9.34
C LEU A 149 -21.47 12.29 -9.96
N GLY A 150 -20.70 13.38 -10.07
CA GLY A 150 -21.20 14.68 -10.55
C GLY A 150 -21.15 14.84 -12.06
N HIS A 151 -20.08 14.37 -12.71
CA HIS A 151 -19.85 14.61 -14.15
C HIS A 151 -20.01 13.37 -15.03
N GLY A 152 -20.19 12.18 -14.46
CA GLY A 152 -20.38 10.96 -15.22
C GLY A 152 -19.14 10.50 -16.00
N VAL A 153 -17.93 10.79 -15.46
CA VAL A 153 -16.66 10.45 -16.10
C VAL A 153 -15.73 9.81 -15.09
N TYR A 154 -15.13 8.66 -15.46
CA TYR A 154 -13.99 8.08 -14.73
C TYR A 154 -12.69 8.64 -15.32
N PRO A 155 -11.96 9.52 -14.60
CA PRO A 155 -10.92 10.35 -15.20
C PRO A 155 -9.50 9.77 -15.13
N MET A 156 -9.30 8.60 -14.47
CA MET A 156 -7.96 8.05 -14.28
C MET A 156 -7.41 7.40 -15.55
N PRO A 157 -6.20 7.80 -16.05
CA PRO A 157 -5.61 7.26 -17.27
C PRO A 157 -4.93 5.90 -17.00
N ILE A 158 -5.72 4.84 -16.88
CA ILE A 158 -5.24 3.48 -16.53
C ILE A 158 -5.12 2.52 -17.72
N GLY A 159 -5.54 2.94 -18.91
CA GLY A 159 -5.33 2.23 -20.17
C GLY A 159 -6.11 0.94 -20.35
N ASP A 160 -5.60 0.13 -21.28
CA ASP A 160 -6.23 -1.10 -21.75
C ASP A 160 -5.47 -2.39 -21.34
N LYS A 161 -4.30 -2.24 -20.71
CA LYS A 161 -3.52 -3.40 -20.18
C LYS A 161 -4.16 -3.97 -18.93
N GLY A 162 -4.80 -3.12 -18.15
CA GLY A 162 -5.50 -3.45 -16.94
C GLY A 162 -4.64 -3.40 -15.67
N LEU A 163 -5.32 -3.11 -14.57
CA LEU A 163 -4.77 -3.09 -13.23
C LEU A 163 -5.54 -4.07 -12.35
N ALA A 164 -4.84 -4.97 -11.67
CA ALA A 164 -5.44 -5.85 -10.65
C ALA A 164 -5.54 -5.11 -9.31
N MET A 165 -6.38 -4.08 -9.28
CA MET A 165 -6.50 -3.13 -8.17
C MET A 165 -6.91 -3.82 -6.87
N VAL A 166 -6.18 -3.54 -5.77
CA VAL A 166 -6.38 -4.17 -4.47
C VAL A 166 -7.10 -3.27 -3.48
N ASP A 167 -8.04 -3.83 -2.71
CA ASP A 167 -8.62 -3.13 -1.57
C ASP A 167 -7.64 -3.12 -0.39
N VAL A 168 -7.47 -1.96 0.24
CA VAL A 168 -6.55 -1.80 1.39
C VAL A 168 -6.99 -2.62 2.62
N ARG A 169 -8.25 -3.06 2.70
CA ARG A 169 -8.74 -3.98 3.73
C ARG A 169 -8.09 -5.35 3.59
N ASP A 170 -8.02 -5.88 2.36
CA ASP A 170 -7.36 -7.16 2.06
C ASP A 170 -5.85 -7.05 2.28
N LEU A 171 -5.23 -5.96 1.82
CA LEU A 171 -3.82 -5.69 2.05
C LEU A 171 -3.49 -5.63 3.54
N GLY A 172 -4.30 -4.93 4.34
CA GLY A 172 -4.11 -4.82 5.79
C GLY A 172 -4.22 -6.16 6.50
N GLU A 173 -5.17 -7.01 6.08
CA GLU A 173 -5.36 -8.34 6.64
C GLU A 173 -4.20 -9.28 6.27
N ILE A 174 -3.76 -9.29 5.00
CA ILE A 174 -2.61 -10.07 4.54
C ILE A 174 -1.33 -9.65 5.28
N ALA A 175 -1.12 -8.34 5.46
CA ALA A 175 0.02 -7.82 6.21
C ALA A 175 0.00 -8.30 7.67
N ALA A 176 -1.16 -8.25 8.33
CA ALA A 176 -1.31 -8.74 9.71
C ALA A 176 -1.06 -10.25 9.83
N ILE A 177 -1.56 -11.05 8.89
CA ILE A 177 -1.29 -12.49 8.83
C ILE A 177 0.21 -12.76 8.73
N GLU A 178 0.92 -12.06 7.85
CA GLU A 178 2.36 -12.23 7.68
C GLU A 178 3.18 -11.74 8.89
N LEU A 179 2.77 -10.65 9.53
CA LEU A 179 3.38 -10.15 10.75
C LEU A 179 3.26 -11.17 11.89
N ILE A 180 2.06 -11.69 12.13
CA ILE A 180 1.82 -12.71 13.17
C ILE A 180 2.57 -14.00 12.84
N ARG A 181 2.51 -14.47 11.59
CA ARG A 181 3.23 -15.67 11.16
C ARG A 181 4.74 -15.56 11.42
N ARG A 182 5.33 -14.37 11.20
CA ARG A 182 6.74 -14.12 11.49
C ARG A 182 7.01 -13.99 12.98
N GLU A 183 6.12 -13.35 13.71
CA GLU A 183 6.24 -13.16 15.17
C GLU A 183 6.19 -14.50 15.93
N GLU A 184 5.31 -15.40 15.52
CA GLU A 184 5.11 -16.69 16.18
C GLU A 184 6.12 -17.78 15.75
N ALA A 185 6.86 -17.55 14.68
CA ALA A 185 7.86 -18.50 14.21
C ALA A 185 9.00 -18.65 15.23
N SER A 186 9.35 -19.89 15.54
CA SER A 186 10.47 -20.23 16.46
C SER A 186 11.82 -19.71 15.93
N GLU A 187 11.98 -19.71 14.59
CA GLU A 187 13.14 -19.19 13.90
C GLU A 187 12.72 -18.15 12.86
N PRO A 188 13.59 -17.15 12.53
CA PRO A 188 13.29 -16.17 11.51
C PRO A 188 12.99 -16.82 10.15
N LEU A 189 11.82 -16.56 9.59
CA LEU A 189 11.39 -17.12 8.31
C LEU A 189 12.14 -16.46 7.15
N PRO A 190 12.53 -17.21 6.09
CA PRO A 190 13.30 -16.67 4.98
C PRO A 190 12.58 -15.51 4.28
N LEU A 191 13.36 -14.72 3.52
CA LEU A 191 12.82 -13.66 2.69
C LEU A 191 11.87 -14.24 1.63
N LYS A 192 10.71 -13.63 1.49
CA LYS A 192 9.74 -13.93 0.42
C LYS A 192 9.06 -12.68 -0.11
N ARG A 193 8.55 -12.77 -1.33
CA ARG A 193 7.72 -11.73 -1.96
C ARG A 193 6.30 -12.24 -2.14
N ILE A 194 5.32 -11.35 -1.94
CA ILE A 194 3.91 -11.63 -2.16
C ILE A 194 3.34 -10.47 -2.95
N ASN A 195 2.91 -10.73 -4.18
CA ASN A 195 2.08 -9.79 -4.92
C ASN A 195 0.70 -9.75 -4.24
N VAL A 196 0.23 -8.56 -3.92
CA VAL A 196 -1.09 -8.35 -3.29
C VAL A 196 -1.98 -7.62 -4.28
N VAL A 197 -2.87 -8.38 -4.91
CA VAL A 197 -3.68 -7.96 -6.05
C VAL A 197 -5.16 -8.12 -5.75
N GLY A 198 -6.02 -7.44 -6.51
CA GLY A 198 -7.46 -7.65 -6.48
C GLY A 198 -7.89 -8.86 -7.32
N PRO A 199 -9.19 -9.21 -7.26
CA PRO A 199 -9.72 -10.40 -7.95
C PRO A 199 -9.75 -10.24 -9.47
N ASP A 200 -9.85 -9.00 -9.97
CA ASP A 200 -10.06 -8.68 -11.37
C ASP A 200 -8.95 -7.77 -11.90
N THR A 201 -8.55 -7.98 -13.16
CA THR A 201 -7.70 -7.05 -13.90
C THR A 201 -8.59 -6.12 -14.72
N LEU A 202 -8.66 -4.85 -14.32
CA LEU A 202 -9.63 -3.88 -14.83
C LEU A 202 -8.97 -2.82 -15.70
N THR A 203 -9.55 -2.56 -16.88
CA THR A 203 -9.22 -1.42 -17.74
C THR A 203 -10.06 -0.21 -17.37
N GLY A 204 -9.71 0.98 -17.90
CA GLY A 204 -10.51 2.18 -17.68
C GLY A 204 -11.95 2.04 -18.17
N ALA A 205 -12.15 1.33 -19.29
CA ALA A 205 -13.48 1.01 -19.82
C ALA A 205 -14.27 0.07 -18.88
N ASN A 206 -13.60 -0.95 -18.30
CA ASN A 206 -14.25 -1.84 -17.34
C ASN A 206 -14.72 -1.09 -16.09
N ILE A 207 -13.91 -0.19 -15.57
CA ILE A 207 -14.27 0.62 -14.39
C ILE A 207 -15.45 1.55 -14.71
N ALA A 208 -15.43 2.23 -15.86
CA ALA A 208 -16.56 3.06 -16.29
C ALA A 208 -17.85 2.23 -16.45
N ALA A 209 -17.76 0.99 -16.95
CA ALA A 209 -18.90 0.08 -17.03
C ALA A 209 -19.42 -0.34 -15.65
N ILE A 210 -18.52 -0.68 -14.70
CA ILE A 210 -18.92 -1.00 -13.32
C ILE A 210 -19.67 0.18 -12.68
N TRP A 211 -19.15 1.40 -12.80
CA TRP A 211 -19.83 2.59 -12.31
C TRP A 211 -21.18 2.83 -12.99
N SER A 212 -21.26 2.57 -14.31
CA SER A 212 -22.53 2.71 -15.06
C SER A 212 -23.60 1.76 -14.54
N ASP A 213 -23.23 0.51 -14.27
CA ASP A 213 -24.13 -0.48 -13.69
C ASP A 213 -24.59 -0.08 -12.29
N VAL A 214 -23.64 0.29 -11.42
CA VAL A 214 -23.91 0.61 -10.01
C VAL A 214 -24.80 1.85 -9.89
N LEU A 215 -24.57 2.87 -10.72
CA LEU A 215 -25.32 4.13 -10.68
C LEU A 215 -26.58 4.12 -11.58
N ALA A 216 -26.83 3.04 -12.33
CA ALA A 216 -27.91 2.90 -13.31
C ALA A 216 -27.97 4.10 -14.31
N ARG A 217 -26.79 4.62 -14.68
CA ARG A 217 -26.62 5.69 -15.68
C ARG A 217 -25.27 5.58 -16.36
N THR A 218 -25.16 6.13 -17.57
CA THR A 218 -23.89 6.07 -18.32
C THR A 218 -22.79 6.85 -17.63
N ILE A 219 -21.67 6.18 -17.41
CA ILE A 219 -20.40 6.76 -16.99
C ILE A 219 -19.39 6.53 -18.12
N HIS A 220 -18.72 7.57 -18.56
CA HIS A 220 -17.72 7.51 -19.63
C HIS A 220 -16.31 7.35 -19.08
N TYR A 221 -15.47 6.63 -19.81
CA TYR A 221 -14.04 6.63 -19.53
C TYR A 221 -13.40 7.92 -20.07
N GLY A 222 -12.64 8.64 -19.23
CA GLY A 222 -12.02 9.93 -19.57
C GLY A 222 -10.81 9.85 -20.50
N GLY A 223 -10.33 8.62 -20.79
CA GLY A 223 -9.21 8.39 -21.70
C GLY A 223 -7.84 8.37 -21.02
N ASN A 224 -6.78 8.42 -21.85
CA ASN A 224 -5.40 8.11 -21.45
C ASN A 224 -4.44 9.32 -21.57
N ASP A 225 -4.95 10.55 -21.46
CA ASP A 225 -4.10 11.75 -21.53
C ASP A 225 -3.32 11.95 -20.22
N THR A 226 -2.13 11.36 -20.14
CA THR A 226 -1.25 11.45 -18.97
C THR A 226 -0.66 12.85 -18.76
N ALA A 227 -0.54 13.66 -19.83
CA ALA A 227 -0.09 15.03 -19.74
C ALA A 227 -1.15 15.94 -19.10
N ALA A 228 -2.41 15.80 -19.52
CA ALA A 228 -3.54 16.47 -18.87
C ALA A 228 -3.70 16.03 -17.41
N PHE A 229 -3.49 14.74 -17.12
CA PHE A 229 -3.50 14.22 -15.74
C PHE A 229 -2.42 14.90 -14.87
N GLU A 230 -1.15 14.99 -15.34
CA GLU A 230 -0.09 15.71 -14.63
C GLU A 230 -0.48 17.18 -14.39
N GLN A 231 -0.95 17.87 -15.45
CA GLN A 231 -1.30 19.27 -15.36
C GLN A 231 -2.42 19.52 -14.32
N ASN A 232 -3.40 18.65 -14.26
CA ASN A 232 -4.47 18.71 -13.25
C ASN A 232 -3.93 18.46 -11.85
N LEU A 233 -3.08 17.45 -11.68
CA LEU A 233 -2.53 17.08 -10.38
C LEU A 233 -1.63 18.19 -9.77
N ARG A 234 -0.96 19.01 -10.58
CA ARG A 234 -0.17 20.17 -10.15
C ARG A 234 -0.98 21.23 -9.39
N ASN A 235 -2.31 21.22 -9.50
CA ASN A 235 -3.17 22.12 -8.72
C ASN A 235 -3.28 21.71 -7.25
N TYR A 236 -2.96 20.44 -6.89
CA TYR A 236 -3.18 19.86 -5.58
C TYR A 236 -1.93 19.24 -4.96
N ALA A 237 -0.90 18.98 -5.76
CA ALA A 237 0.31 18.29 -5.35
C ALA A 237 1.58 19.02 -5.81
N PRO A 238 2.71 18.82 -5.13
CA PRO A 238 4.01 19.32 -5.58
C PRO A 238 4.36 18.80 -6.98
N SER A 239 5.12 19.57 -7.75
CA SER A 239 5.47 19.23 -9.14
C SER A 239 6.20 17.88 -9.29
N TRP A 240 7.05 17.54 -8.34
CA TRP A 240 7.73 16.24 -8.34
C TRP A 240 6.75 15.05 -8.23
N MET A 241 5.73 15.19 -7.39
CA MET A 241 4.69 14.16 -7.21
C MET A 241 3.80 14.07 -8.46
N ALA A 242 3.43 15.21 -9.05
CA ALA A 242 2.65 15.22 -10.28
C ALA A 242 3.40 14.52 -11.44
N LEU A 243 4.71 14.76 -11.56
CA LEU A 243 5.57 14.06 -12.52
C LEU A 243 5.64 12.57 -12.23
N ASP A 244 5.88 12.19 -10.97
CA ASP A 244 5.99 10.79 -10.55
C ASP A 244 4.70 10.01 -10.86
N MET A 245 3.54 10.58 -10.54
CA MET A 245 2.23 9.99 -10.87
C MET A 245 1.98 9.88 -12.37
N ARG A 246 2.41 10.88 -13.17
CA ARG A 246 2.35 10.77 -14.63
C ARG A 246 3.18 9.61 -15.15
N LEU A 247 4.43 9.52 -14.73
CA LEU A 247 5.31 8.40 -15.12
C LEU A 247 4.72 7.05 -14.72
N MET A 248 4.11 6.95 -13.54
CA MET A 248 3.39 5.74 -13.11
C MET A 248 2.22 5.41 -14.05
N THR A 249 1.38 6.40 -14.40
CA THR A 249 0.25 6.16 -15.31
C THR A 249 0.71 5.82 -16.73
N GLU A 250 1.82 6.38 -17.23
CA GLU A 250 2.43 5.97 -18.50
C GLU A 250 2.84 4.48 -18.49
N ARG A 251 3.36 3.99 -17.37
CA ARG A 251 3.66 2.55 -17.20
C ARG A 251 2.38 1.71 -17.16
N PHE A 252 1.28 2.21 -16.60
CA PHE A 252 -0.01 1.52 -16.67
C PHE A 252 -0.47 1.30 -18.10
N LEU A 253 -0.24 2.30 -18.99
CA LEU A 253 -0.61 2.19 -20.40
C LEU A 253 0.24 1.16 -21.18
N VAL A 254 1.50 0.98 -20.77
CA VAL A 254 2.46 0.10 -21.47
C VAL A 254 2.45 -1.32 -20.88
N ASP A 255 2.55 -1.44 -19.57
CA ASP A 255 2.77 -2.71 -18.87
C ASP A 255 1.53 -3.21 -18.12
N GLY A 256 0.68 -2.28 -17.62
CA GLY A 256 -0.39 -2.61 -16.67
C GLY A 256 0.16 -3.05 -15.32
N MET A 257 -0.73 -3.42 -14.41
CA MET A 257 -0.40 -4.11 -13.14
C MET A 257 -1.10 -5.46 -13.10
N VAL A 258 -0.62 -6.39 -13.95
CA VAL A 258 -1.22 -7.70 -14.13
C VAL A 258 -0.66 -8.67 -13.09
N PRO A 259 -1.50 -9.50 -12.43
CA PRO A 259 -1.06 -10.48 -11.45
C PRO A 259 -0.28 -11.63 -12.13
N GLU A 260 0.57 -12.29 -11.36
CA GLU A 260 1.15 -13.58 -11.76
C GLU A 260 0.13 -14.70 -11.56
N ALA A 261 0.33 -15.81 -12.29
CA ALA A 261 -0.53 -16.97 -12.15
C ALA A 261 -0.52 -17.49 -10.71
N GLY A 262 -1.71 -17.67 -10.12
CA GLY A 262 -1.89 -18.16 -8.75
C GLY A 262 -1.83 -17.08 -7.66
N ASP A 263 -1.61 -15.80 -7.99
CA ASP A 263 -1.61 -14.73 -6.98
C ASP A 263 -2.98 -14.62 -6.29
N VAL A 264 -4.08 -14.56 -7.05
CA VAL A 264 -5.45 -14.44 -6.52
C VAL A 264 -5.81 -15.65 -5.66
N ASP A 265 -5.49 -16.87 -6.12
CA ASP A 265 -5.78 -18.10 -5.37
C ASP A 265 -5.01 -18.14 -4.05
N ARG A 266 -3.73 -17.75 -4.07
CA ARG A 266 -2.88 -17.66 -2.88
C ARG A 266 -3.47 -16.68 -1.87
N LEU A 267 -3.86 -15.47 -2.29
CA LEU A 267 -4.43 -14.46 -1.41
C LEU A 267 -5.79 -14.87 -0.85
N THR A 268 -6.65 -15.45 -1.69
CA THR A 268 -7.93 -16.03 -1.29
C THR A 268 -7.75 -17.13 -0.23
N GLY A 269 -6.75 -18.00 -0.44
CA GLY A 269 -6.38 -19.04 0.53
C GLY A 269 -5.85 -18.47 1.85
N MET A 270 -5.04 -17.40 1.81
CA MET A 270 -4.54 -16.73 3.01
C MET A 270 -5.66 -16.07 3.82
N LEU A 271 -6.63 -15.45 3.15
CA LEU A 271 -7.75 -14.76 3.80
C LEU A 271 -8.89 -15.72 4.22
N GLY A 272 -8.98 -16.90 3.61
CA GLY A 272 -10.10 -17.83 3.81
C GLY A 272 -11.45 -17.31 3.27
N ARG A 273 -11.42 -16.30 2.39
CA ARG A 273 -12.59 -15.68 1.77
C ARG A 273 -12.21 -15.05 0.42
N PRO A 274 -13.18 -14.73 -0.45
CA PRO A 274 -12.93 -13.94 -1.64
C PRO A 274 -12.33 -12.57 -1.33
N LEU A 275 -11.53 -12.04 -2.26
CA LEU A 275 -11.01 -10.67 -2.20
C LEU A 275 -12.15 -9.67 -2.46
N HIS A 276 -12.03 -8.47 -1.87
CA HIS A 276 -12.93 -7.37 -2.18
C HIS A 276 -12.74 -6.91 -3.63
N SER A 277 -13.85 -6.71 -4.34
CA SER A 277 -13.83 -6.28 -5.74
C SER A 277 -13.95 -4.75 -5.87
N TYR A 278 -13.60 -4.24 -7.05
CA TYR A 278 -13.86 -2.84 -7.37
C TYR A 278 -15.38 -2.53 -7.39
N ARG A 279 -16.21 -3.52 -7.77
CA ARG A 279 -17.66 -3.38 -7.75
C ARG A 279 -18.21 -3.18 -6.34
N ASP A 280 -17.65 -3.87 -5.34
CA ASP A 280 -18.04 -3.69 -3.94
C ASP A 280 -17.72 -2.26 -3.49
N PHE A 281 -16.52 -1.76 -3.80
CA PHE A 281 -16.12 -0.38 -3.53
C PHE A 281 -17.06 0.65 -4.18
N ALA A 282 -17.37 0.48 -5.48
CA ALA A 282 -18.26 1.37 -6.19
C ALA A 282 -19.68 1.38 -5.58
N ALA A 283 -20.18 0.21 -5.17
CA ALA A 283 -21.49 0.09 -4.51
C ALA A 283 -21.50 0.76 -3.12
N GLU A 284 -20.43 0.61 -2.33
CA GLU A 284 -20.27 1.28 -1.03
C GLU A 284 -20.28 2.82 -1.18
N ILE A 285 -19.58 3.35 -2.19
CA ILE A 285 -19.57 4.80 -2.48
C ILE A 285 -20.95 5.27 -2.90
N ALA A 286 -21.61 4.56 -3.82
CA ALA A 286 -22.95 4.92 -4.31
C ALA A 286 -24.00 4.91 -3.18
N ALA A 287 -23.91 3.98 -2.24
CA ALA A 287 -24.83 3.90 -1.10
C ALA A 287 -24.60 5.02 -0.06
N SER A 288 -23.44 5.67 -0.08
CA SER A 288 -23.08 6.76 0.84
C SER A 288 -23.24 8.16 0.25
N ALA A 289 -23.62 8.28 -1.03
CA ALA A 289 -23.81 9.53 -1.77
C ALA A 289 -25.28 9.98 -1.76
#